data_b9d33ee15fb8d9ee79f6255ab42a8c92
#
_entry.id   b9d33ee15fb8d9ee79f6255ab42a8c92
#
_cell.length_a   1.000
_cell.length_b   1.000
_cell.length_c   1.000
_cell.angle_alpha   90.00
_cell.angle_beta   90.00
_cell.angle_gamma   90.00
#
_symmetry.space_group_name_H-M   'P 1'
#
loop_
_entity.id
_entity.type
_entity.pdbx_description
1 polymer ?
#
loop_
_entity_poly.entity_id
_entity_poly.type
_entity_poly.pdbx_seq_one_letter_code
_entity_poly.pdbx_strand_id
1 'polypeptide(L)'
;MTKYIRIDYIVKSGVDLDELKGAIAEFVAGIRAHHPEHRYTSFQHPSDPFRFIHIGEFVEEVLPDLQKQPFFLRFTGHLRELCSIGPDVTRLDRVASTINQDALFSERLIT
;
A
#
# COMPACT_ATOMS: atom_id res chain seq x y z
N MET A 1 -0.42 7.06 -15.55
CA MET A 1 0.38 5.83 -15.39
C MET A 1 0.30 5.31 -13.97
N THR A 2 0.59 4.07 -13.77
CA THR A 2 0.54 3.44 -12.46
C THR A 2 1.93 3.38 -11.83
N LYS A 3 2.01 3.78 -10.57
CA LYS A 3 3.22 3.71 -9.76
C LYS A 3 3.08 2.57 -8.76
N TYR A 4 4.04 1.66 -8.76
CA TYR A 4 4.05 0.50 -7.86
C TYR A 4 5.04 0.75 -6.73
N ILE A 5 4.57 0.56 -5.49
CA ILE A 5 5.36 0.83 -4.29
C ILE A 5 5.21 -0.34 -3.33
N ARG A 6 6.34 -0.77 -2.77
CA ARG A 6 6.36 -1.71 -1.65
C ARG A 6 6.79 -0.96 -0.40
N ILE A 7 6.09 -1.19 0.70
CA ILE A 7 6.40 -0.63 2.01
C ILE A 7 6.58 -1.80 2.97
N ASP A 8 7.76 -1.91 3.58
CA ASP A 8 8.12 -3.01 4.50
C ASP A 8 8.54 -2.40 5.84
N TYR A 9 8.00 -2.92 6.93
CA TYR A 9 8.35 -2.42 8.27
C TYR A 9 8.10 -3.46 9.35
N ILE A 10 8.79 -3.25 10.48
CA ILE A 10 8.59 -4.02 11.71
C ILE A 10 8.21 -3.05 12.80
N VAL A 11 7.09 -3.32 13.50
CA VAL A 11 6.64 -2.49 14.61
C VAL A 11 7.24 -2.95 15.93
N LYS A 12 7.29 -2.04 16.89
CA LYS A 12 7.82 -2.31 18.24
C LYS A 12 6.98 -3.38 18.93
N SER A 13 7.62 -4.17 19.79
CA SER A 13 6.98 -5.29 20.49
C SER A 13 5.83 -4.88 21.42
N GLY A 14 5.77 -3.64 21.85
CA GLY A 14 4.70 -3.12 22.70
C GLY A 14 3.47 -2.60 21.95
N VAL A 15 3.48 -2.67 20.61
CA VAL A 15 2.36 -2.18 19.80
C VAL A 15 1.18 -3.14 19.90
N ASP A 16 -0.03 -2.59 20.10
CA ASP A 16 -1.28 -3.33 20.00
C ASP A 16 -1.55 -3.65 18.53
N LEU A 17 -1.36 -4.91 18.14
CA LEU A 17 -1.49 -5.35 16.75
C LEU A 17 -2.92 -5.27 16.23
N ASP A 18 -3.92 -5.50 17.07
CA ASP A 18 -5.33 -5.41 16.66
C ASP A 18 -5.70 -3.95 16.36
N GLU A 19 -5.25 -3.04 17.20
CA GLU A 19 -5.45 -1.60 16.98
C GLU A 19 -4.73 -1.14 15.68
N LEU A 20 -3.51 -1.60 15.47
CA LEU A 20 -2.77 -1.31 14.24
C LEU A 20 -3.49 -1.84 13.00
N LYS A 21 -3.98 -3.07 13.04
CA LYS A 21 -4.73 -3.64 11.91
C LYS A 21 -6.00 -2.86 11.63
N GLY A 22 -6.69 -2.37 12.66
CA GLY A 22 -7.84 -1.48 12.50
C GLY A 22 -7.47 -0.17 11.81
N ALA A 23 -6.37 0.44 12.22
CA ALA A 23 -5.87 1.67 11.60
C ALA A 23 -5.46 1.45 10.14
N ILE A 24 -4.84 0.31 9.85
CA ILE A 24 -4.50 -0.07 8.46
C ILE A 24 -5.76 -0.21 7.62
N ALA A 25 -6.80 -0.87 8.15
CA ALA A 25 -8.06 -1.04 7.43
C ALA A 25 -8.73 0.30 7.11
N GLU A 26 -8.71 1.24 8.04
CA GLU A 26 -9.23 2.60 7.82
C GLU A 26 -8.42 3.34 6.76
N PHE A 27 -7.12 3.21 6.80
CA PHE A 27 -6.22 3.82 5.82
C PHE A 27 -6.49 3.29 4.40
N VAL A 28 -6.63 1.97 4.27
CA VAL A 28 -6.95 1.32 2.99
C VAL A 28 -8.31 1.78 2.47
N ALA A 29 -9.31 1.88 3.36
CA ALA A 29 -10.63 2.38 2.98
C ALA A 29 -10.57 3.83 2.50
N GLY A 30 -9.75 4.67 3.13
CA GLY A 30 -9.54 6.06 2.70
C GLY A 30 -8.90 6.16 1.32
N ILE A 31 -7.94 5.31 1.02
CA ILE A 31 -7.31 5.25 -0.31
C ILE A 31 -8.35 4.87 -1.37
N ARG A 32 -9.16 3.84 -1.09
CA ARG A 32 -10.22 3.41 -1.99
C ARG A 32 -11.21 4.54 -2.28
N ALA A 33 -11.59 5.28 -1.26
CA ALA A 33 -12.53 6.41 -1.39
C ALA A 33 -11.95 7.58 -2.16
N HIS A 34 -10.62 7.75 -2.15
CA HIS A 34 -9.95 8.84 -2.86
C HIS A 34 -10.01 8.65 -4.38
N HIS A 35 -9.71 7.45 -4.86
CA HIS A 35 -9.72 7.15 -6.29
C HIS A 35 -9.96 5.66 -6.54
N PRO A 36 -10.93 5.29 -7.39
CA PRO A 36 -11.32 3.89 -7.57
C PRO A 36 -10.24 3.03 -8.24
N GLU A 37 -9.27 3.63 -8.94
CA GLU A 37 -8.20 2.89 -9.60
C GLU A 37 -6.97 2.65 -8.73
N HIS A 38 -6.90 3.27 -7.56
CA HIS A 38 -5.87 2.91 -6.61
C HIS A 38 -6.10 1.50 -6.09
N ARG A 39 -5.02 0.72 -6.02
CA ARG A 39 -5.04 -0.60 -5.40
C ARG A 39 -4.00 -0.61 -4.29
N TYR A 40 -4.42 -1.01 -3.11
CA TYR A 40 -3.56 -1.02 -1.94
C TYR A 40 -3.87 -2.24 -1.11
N THR A 41 -2.85 -3.05 -0.85
CA THR A 41 -3.00 -4.28 -0.08
C THR A 41 -1.97 -4.33 1.03
N SER A 42 -2.41 -4.62 2.24
CA SER A 42 -1.55 -4.81 3.40
C SER A 42 -1.47 -6.29 3.74
N PHE A 43 -0.26 -6.74 4.04
CA PHE A 43 0.03 -8.10 4.45
C PHE A 43 0.74 -8.11 5.79
N GLN A 44 0.44 -9.10 6.59
CA GLN A 44 1.20 -9.42 7.81
C GLN A 44 2.04 -10.67 7.54
N HIS A 45 3.29 -10.65 7.98
CA HIS A 45 4.16 -11.81 7.80
C HIS A 45 3.63 -13.00 8.60
N PRO A 46 3.53 -14.22 8.01
CA PRO A 46 2.89 -15.35 8.69
C PRO A 46 3.66 -15.87 9.90
N SER A 47 4.99 -15.67 9.94
CA SER A 47 5.84 -16.15 11.02
C SER A 47 6.35 -15.04 11.94
N ASP A 48 6.10 -13.78 11.60
CA ASP A 48 6.48 -12.62 12.42
C ASP A 48 5.30 -11.63 12.46
N PRO A 49 4.48 -11.66 13.53
CA PRO A 49 3.27 -10.83 13.60
C PRO A 49 3.57 -9.34 13.69
N PHE A 50 4.80 -8.94 13.96
CA PHE A 50 5.21 -7.53 14.01
C PHE A 50 5.67 -6.99 12.66
N ARG A 51 5.82 -7.85 11.67
CA ARG A 51 6.25 -7.47 10.33
C ARG A 51 5.06 -7.35 9.37
N PHE A 52 5.02 -6.21 8.67
CA PHE A 52 3.98 -5.90 7.70
C PHE A 52 4.61 -5.49 6.37
N ILE A 53 3.91 -5.82 5.29
CA ILE A 53 4.30 -5.42 3.93
C ILE A 53 3.06 -4.87 3.25
N HIS A 54 3.16 -3.66 2.72
CA HIS A 54 2.10 -3.07 1.93
C HIS A 54 2.54 -3.00 0.48
N ILE A 55 1.63 -3.30 -0.42
CA ILE A 55 1.83 -3.11 -1.86
C ILE A 55 0.80 -2.12 -2.35
N GLY A 56 1.28 -1.00 -2.89
CA GLY A 56 0.46 0.05 -3.45
C GLY A 56 0.61 0.14 -4.95
N GLU A 57 -0.51 0.24 -5.65
CA GLU A 57 -0.59 0.55 -7.07
C GLU A 57 -1.38 1.84 -7.20
N PHE A 58 -0.71 2.93 -7.50
CA PHE A 58 -1.32 4.26 -7.47
C PHE A 58 -1.43 4.85 -8.88
N VAL A 59 -2.52 5.56 -9.10
CA VAL A 59 -2.64 6.43 -10.26
C VAL A 59 -1.70 7.62 -10.03
N GLU A 60 -0.61 7.68 -10.79
CA GLU A 60 0.50 8.60 -10.54
C GLU A 60 0.06 10.08 -10.60
N GLU A 61 -0.87 10.40 -11.49
CA GLU A 61 -1.33 11.77 -11.71
C GLU A 61 -2.06 12.36 -10.50
N VAL A 62 -2.72 11.54 -9.70
CA VAL A 62 -3.48 11.98 -8.52
C VAL A 62 -2.83 11.58 -7.19
N LEU A 63 -1.69 10.89 -7.25
CA LEU A 63 -0.96 10.49 -6.05
C LEU A 63 -0.55 11.68 -5.16
N PRO A 64 -0.05 12.80 -5.69
CA PRO A 64 0.29 13.96 -4.85
C PRO A 64 -0.91 14.48 -4.04
N ASP A 65 -2.10 14.45 -4.61
CA ASP A 65 -3.31 14.85 -3.91
C ASP A 65 -3.67 13.87 -2.78
N LEU A 66 -3.54 12.57 -3.04
CA LEU A 66 -3.73 11.55 -2.00
C LEU A 66 -2.77 11.76 -0.82
N GLN A 67 -1.51 12.03 -1.10
CA GLN A 67 -0.47 12.22 -0.08
C GLN A 67 -0.70 13.47 0.78
N LYS A 68 -1.54 14.40 0.35
CA LYS A 68 -1.91 15.60 1.11
C LYS A 68 -3.15 15.40 1.99
N GLN A 69 -3.87 14.30 1.82
CA GLN A 69 -5.09 14.05 2.58
C GLN A 69 -4.80 13.89 4.07
N PRO A 70 -5.61 14.47 4.96
CA PRO A 70 -5.38 14.38 6.40
C PRO A 70 -5.25 12.95 6.92
N PHE A 71 -6.09 12.04 6.46
CA PHE A 71 -6.02 10.64 6.88
C PHE A 71 -4.70 9.98 6.48
N PHE A 72 -4.18 10.32 5.30
CA PHE A 72 -2.93 9.78 4.79
C PHE A 72 -1.73 10.25 5.63
N LEU A 73 -1.66 11.56 5.87
CA LEU A 73 -0.59 12.15 6.68
C LEU A 73 -0.63 11.65 8.12
N ARG A 74 -1.82 11.53 8.68
CA ARG A 74 -2.01 11.05 10.06
C ARG A 74 -1.55 9.60 10.22
N PHE A 75 -1.95 8.73 9.30
CA PHE A 75 -1.55 7.33 9.35
C PHE A 75 -0.04 7.16 9.16
N THR A 76 0.54 7.78 8.13
CA THR A 76 1.97 7.63 7.84
C THR A 76 2.85 8.20 8.95
N GLY A 77 2.45 9.31 9.56
CA GLY A 77 3.14 9.88 10.71
C GLY A 77 3.08 8.97 11.93
N HIS A 78 1.90 8.45 12.23
CA HIS A 78 1.70 7.52 13.34
C HIS A 78 2.49 6.22 13.15
N LEU A 79 2.49 5.68 11.94
CA LEU A 79 3.21 4.45 11.62
C LEU A 79 4.71 4.58 11.90
N ARG A 80 5.31 5.71 11.54
CA ARG A 80 6.73 5.96 11.81
C ARG A 80 7.06 5.86 13.29
N GLU A 81 6.18 6.33 14.16
CA GLU A 81 6.37 6.26 15.60
C GLU A 81 6.28 4.84 16.13
N LEU A 82 5.49 3.97 15.48
CA LEU A 82 5.30 2.60 15.90
C LEU A 82 6.40 1.65 15.44
N CYS A 83 7.17 2.02 14.42
CA CYS A 83 8.17 1.14 13.82
C CYS A 83 9.44 1.07 14.63
N SER A 84 9.99 -0.14 14.78
CA SER A 84 11.36 -0.38 15.23
C SER A 84 12.31 -0.41 14.03
N ILE A 85 11.83 -0.86 12.88
CA ILE A 85 12.57 -0.91 11.61
C ILE A 85 11.65 -0.42 10.49
N GLY A 86 12.16 0.52 9.68
CA GLY A 86 11.40 1.11 8.58
C GLY A 86 10.50 2.25 9.03
N PRO A 87 9.51 2.64 8.20
CA PRO A 87 9.11 2.00 6.95
C PRO A 87 10.13 2.17 5.81
N ASP A 88 10.43 1.08 5.12
CA ASP A 88 11.24 1.11 3.93
C ASP A 88 10.34 1.17 2.70
N VAL A 89 10.47 2.21 1.92
CA VAL A 89 9.67 2.45 0.73
C VAL A 89 10.51 2.16 -0.51
N THR A 90 10.06 1.20 -1.31
CA THR A 90 10.75 0.80 -2.54
C THR A 90 9.81 0.95 -3.72
N ARG A 91 10.26 1.64 -4.75
CA ARG A 91 9.55 1.67 -6.03
C ARG A 91 9.81 0.35 -6.76
N LEU A 92 8.75 -0.24 -7.31
CA LEU A 92 8.83 -1.46 -8.08
C LEU A 92 8.53 -1.17 -9.54
N ASP A 93 9.27 -1.82 -10.42
CA ASP A 93 8.98 -1.81 -11.85
C ASP A 93 8.31 -3.13 -12.21
N ARG A 94 7.11 -3.04 -12.77
CA ARG A 94 6.36 -4.22 -13.15
C ARG A 94 6.99 -4.87 -14.37
N VAL A 95 7.36 -6.13 -14.24
CA VAL A 95 7.91 -6.92 -15.34
C VAL A 95 6.81 -7.65 -16.09
N ALA A 96 5.93 -8.34 -15.35
CA ALA A 96 4.84 -9.11 -15.92
C ALA A 96 3.76 -9.35 -14.87
N SER A 97 2.54 -9.59 -15.29
CA SER A 97 1.42 -9.91 -14.41
C SER A 97 0.37 -10.69 -15.17
N THR A 98 -0.34 -11.56 -14.45
CA THR A 98 -1.54 -12.21 -14.99
C THR A 98 -2.72 -11.26 -15.01
N ILE A 99 -2.65 -10.16 -14.21
CA ILE A 99 -3.70 -9.15 -14.20
C ILE A 99 -3.52 -8.28 -15.43
N ASN A 100 -4.55 -8.22 -16.24
CA ASN A 100 -4.53 -7.47 -17.46
C ASN A 100 -5.23 -6.12 -17.25
N GLN A 101 -4.43 -5.05 -17.24
CA GLN A 101 -4.94 -3.69 -17.12
C GLN A 101 -5.11 -3.00 -18.46
N ASP A 102 -4.61 -3.64 -19.51
CA ASP A 102 -4.73 -3.16 -20.87
C ASP A 102 -5.58 -4.14 -21.67
N ALA A 103 -6.85 -3.80 -21.84
CA ALA A 103 -7.79 -4.63 -22.59
C ALA A 103 -7.33 -4.86 -24.03
N LEU A 104 -6.73 -3.86 -24.65
CA LEU A 104 -6.23 -3.96 -26.02
C LEU A 104 -5.09 -4.97 -26.13
N PHE A 105 -4.19 -4.94 -25.19
CA PHE A 105 -3.09 -5.88 -25.09
C PHE A 105 -3.59 -7.30 -24.87
N SER A 106 -4.62 -7.46 -24.03
CA SER A 106 -5.28 -8.73 -23.78
C SER A 106 -5.84 -9.33 -25.05
N GLU A 107 -6.55 -8.55 -25.83
CA GLU A 107 -7.16 -8.99 -27.08
C GLU A 107 -6.10 -9.47 -28.07
N ARG A 108 -4.97 -8.81 -28.14
CA ARG A 108 -3.86 -9.21 -29.00
C ARG A 108 -3.25 -10.56 -28.61
N LEU A 109 -3.21 -10.84 -27.32
CA LEU A 109 -2.66 -12.10 -26.82
C LEU A 109 -3.62 -13.27 -27.03
N ILE A 110 -4.90 -13.01 -27.05
CA ILE A 110 -5.94 -14.02 -27.21
C ILE A 110 -6.22 -14.29 -28.69
N THR A 111 -6.13 -13.27 -29.49
CA THR A 111 -6.35 -13.37 -30.93
C THR A 111 -5.06 -13.54 -31.72
#